data_3015acfd9fe6aadab8777589573a051a
#
_entry.id   3015acfd9fe6aadab8777589573a051a
#
_cell.length_a   1.000
_cell.length_b   1.000
_cell.length_c   1.000
_cell.angle_alpha   90.00
_cell.angle_beta   90.00
_cell.angle_gamma   90.00
#
_symmetry.space_group_name_H-M   'P 1'
#
loop_
_entity.id
_entity.type
_entity.pdbx_description
1 polymer ?
#
loop_
_entity_poly.entity_id
_entity_poly.type
_entity_poly.pdbx_seq_one_letter_code
_entity_poly.pdbx_strand_id
1 'polypeptide(L)'
;MLLGSGELGKEVLMALQRLGVETIAVDRYDHAPGHQVAHHAHTITMSDPRQLRALIEREKPLMVVPEIEAIATAELQALEAEGVVKVVPTARAARLTMDREGIRRLAAETLCLATSPYRFCDSVEELQAAIDGTDGSAPIGYPCIVKPVMSSSGKGQSKIDTPADVKTAWDYAMAGGRVAKGRVIVEGFIDFDYEITLLTVRARGADGAIDTHFCEPIGHRQVSGDYVESWQPQRMTPLALQRAQAIAKAVTDDLGRGLQGQPDGCGLYGVELFIKGDEVWFSEVSPRPHDTGLVTLCTQWQSEFELHARAILGLPVDTSLRNAGASAVIYGGVD
;
A
#
# COMPACT_ATOMS: atom_id res chain seq x y z
N MET A 1 -3.14 12.53 14.12
CA MET A 1 -1.81 12.87 13.52
C MET A 1 -1.62 12.02 12.27
N LEU A 2 -1.30 12.63 11.15
CA LEU A 2 -1.02 11.97 9.87
C LEU A 2 0.49 11.96 9.63
N LEU A 3 1.04 10.78 9.38
CA LEU A 3 2.47 10.57 9.08
C LEU A 3 2.65 10.37 7.57
N GLY A 4 3.11 11.41 6.89
CA GLY A 4 3.13 11.59 5.46
C GLY A 4 2.09 12.65 5.06
N SER A 5 2.55 13.79 4.59
CA SER A 5 1.71 14.95 4.33
C SER A 5 1.91 15.46 2.90
N GLY A 6 2.21 14.53 1.96
CA GLY A 6 2.26 14.79 0.53
C GLY A 6 0.88 15.11 -0.05
N GLU A 7 0.74 14.88 -1.35
CA GLU A 7 -0.48 15.18 -2.10
C GLU A 7 -1.68 14.39 -1.60
N LEU A 8 -1.52 13.07 -1.42
CA LEU A 8 -2.58 12.19 -0.89
C LEU A 8 -2.87 12.50 0.58
N GLY A 9 -1.83 12.72 1.38
CA GLY A 9 -1.97 13.10 2.79
C GLY A 9 -2.74 14.40 2.98
N LYS A 10 -2.56 15.38 2.09
CA LYS A 10 -3.33 16.62 2.09
C LYS A 10 -4.83 16.36 1.92
N GLU A 11 -5.22 15.48 1.00
CA GLU A 11 -6.63 15.12 0.78
C GLU A 11 -7.23 14.40 2.01
N VAL A 12 -6.47 13.51 2.66
CA VAL A 12 -6.89 12.87 3.92
C VAL A 12 -7.13 13.89 5.02
N LEU A 13 -6.21 14.87 5.17
CA LEU A 13 -6.35 15.95 6.16
C LEU A 13 -7.61 16.79 5.91
N MET A 14 -7.86 17.17 4.65
CA MET A 14 -9.06 17.92 4.27
C MET A 14 -10.34 17.12 4.53
N ALA A 15 -10.34 15.82 4.24
CA ALA A 15 -11.48 14.94 4.53
C ALA A 15 -11.78 14.87 6.04
N LEU A 16 -10.74 14.73 6.86
CA LEU A 16 -10.87 14.72 8.32
C LEU A 16 -11.39 16.06 8.87
N GLN A 17 -10.91 17.19 8.33
CA GLN A 17 -11.34 18.53 8.75
C GLN A 17 -12.81 18.79 8.41
N ARG A 18 -13.31 18.31 7.28
CA ARG A 18 -14.74 18.37 6.93
C ARG A 18 -15.63 17.67 7.95
N LEU A 19 -15.06 16.69 8.66
CA LEU A 19 -15.73 15.95 9.74
C LEU A 19 -15.48 16.55 11.13
N GLY A 20 -14.83 17.72 11.21
CA GLY A 20 -14.59 18.44 12.46
C GLY A 20 -13.41 17.91 13.29
N VAL A 21 -12.51 17.17 12.66
CA VAL A 21 -11.31 16.62 13.33
C VAL A 21 -10.18 17.62 13.32
N GLU A 22 -9.56 17.87 14.47
CA GLU A 22 -8.29 18.59 14.57
C GLU A 22 -7.16 17.74 14.00
N THR A 23 -6.37 18.30 13.09
CA THR A 23 -5.38 17.58 12.31
C THR A 23 -3.96 18.04 12.58
N ILE A 24 -3.04 17.08 12.72
CA ILE A 24 -1.60 17.29 12.86
C ILE A 24 -0.92 16.62 11.67
N ALA A 25 -0.27 17.43 10.81
CA ALA A 25 0.47 16.95 9.65
C ALA A 25 1.94 16.78 9.99
N VAL A 26 2.52 15.64 9.62
CA VAL A 26 3.95 15.36 9.84
C VAL A 26 4.59 14.94 8.53
N ASP A 27 5.71 15.55 8.18
CA ASP A 27 6.52 15.13 7.04
C ASP A 27 8.01 15.31 7.32
N ARG A 28 8.87 14.86 6.38
CA ARG A 28 10.33 14.95 6.46
C ARG A 28 10.88 16.30 5.95
N TYR A 29 10.07 17.12 5.32
CA TYR A 29 10.45 18.39 4.73
C TYR A 29 9.43 19.48 5.06
N ASP A 30 9.91 20.71 5.15
CA ASP A 30 9.06 21.87 5.41
C ASP A 30 8.17 22.19 4.24
N HIS A 31 7.01 22.79 4.53
CA HIS A 31 6.04 23.21 3.54
C HIS A 31 5.47 22.06 2.69
N ALA A 32 5.44 20.83 3.22
CA ALA A 32 4.73 19.73 2.59
C ALA A 32 3.27 20.12 2.28
N PRO A 33 2.65 19.59 1.22
CA PRO A 33 1.28 19.96 0.82
C PRO A 33 0.26 19.93 1.96
N GLY A 34 0.33 18.94 2.83
CA GLY A 34 -0.56 18.82 3.99
C GLY A 34 -0.29 19.85 5.09
N HIS A 35 0.94 20.36 5.22
CA HIS A 35 1.26 21.44 6.18
C HIS A 35 0.48 22.72 5.91
N GLN A 36 0.06 22.94 4.66
CA GLN A 36 -0.69 24.14 4.26
C GLN A 36 -2.15 24.14 4.74
N VAL A 37 -2.68 22.97 5.08
CA VAL A 37 -4.10 22.81 5.44
C VAL A 37 -4.32 22.32 6.87
N ALA A 38 -3.34 21.66 7.48
CA ALA A 38 -3.46 21.12 8.83
C ALA A 38 -3.54 22.22 9.91
N HIS A 39 -4.14 21.90 11.06
CA HIS A 39 -4.14 22.81 12.21
C HIS A 39 -2.75 22.94 12.82
N HIS A 40 -1.98 21.84 12.86
CA HIS A 40 -0.60 21.80 13.32
C HIS A 40 0.26 21.07 12.29
N ALA A 41 1.50 21.51 12.15
CA ALA A 41 2.46 20.92 11.21
C ALA A 41 3.82 20.73 11.87
N HIS A 42 4.46 19.59 11.61
CA HIS A 42 5.77 19.27 12.12
C HIS A 42 6.66 18.63 11.06
N THR A 43 7.91 19.02 11.06
CA THR A 43 8.95 18.44 10.20
C THR A 43 9.90 17.62 11.05
N ILE A 44 9.94 16.29 10.84
CA ILE A 44 10.83 15.36 11.51
C ILE A 44 11.31 14.26 10.57
N THR A 45 12.36 13.56 10.92
CA THR A 45 12.73 12.31 10.28
C THR A 45 11.87 11.19 10.85
N MET A 46 10.73 10.89 10.19
CA MET A 46 9.74 9.90 10.68
C MET A 46 10.30 8.47 10.77
N SER A 47 11.41 8.16 10.09
CA SER A 47 12.13 6.90 10.21
C SER A 47 13.07 6.86 11.43
N ASP A 48 13.28 7.98 12.13
CA ASP A 48 13.99 8.02 13.42
C ASP A 48 12.99 7.72 14.56
N PRO A 49 13.13 6.58 15.26
CA PRO A 49 12.19 6.18 16.31
C PRO A 49 12.15 7.18 17.48
N ARG A 50 13.27 7.86 17.80
CA ARG A 50 13.32 8.81 18.90
C ARG A 50 12.54 10.08 18.57
N GLN A 51 12.70 10.62 17.36
CA GLN A 51 11.96 11.80 16.94
C GLN A 51 10.47 11.53 16.85
N LEU A 52 10.09 10.35 16.31
CA LEU A 52 8.71 9.94 16.19
C LEU A 52 8.03 9.80 17.57
N ARG A 53 8.65 9.07 18.51
CA ARG A 53 8.15 8.93 19.89
C ARG A 53 8.00 10.27 20.57
N ALA A 54 9.05 11.09 20.57
CA ALA A 54 9.04 12.40 21.24
C ALA A 54 7.93 13.31 20.70
N LEU A 55 7.65 13.26 19.39
CA LEU A 55 6.56 14.03 18.80
C LEU A 55 5.19 13.50 19.27
N ILE A 56 4.96 12.19 19.21
CA ILE A 56 3.69 11.58 19.62
C ILE A 56 3.41 11.84 21.12
N GLU A 57 4.40 11.69 21.98
CA GLU A 57 4.27 11.95 23.43
C GLU A 57 4.02 13.43 23.75
N ARG A 58 4.57 14.35 22.96
CA ARG A 58 4.34 15.79 23.09
C ARG A 58 2.94 16.21 22.64
N GLU A 59 2.54 15.79 21.45
CA GLU A 59 1.26 16.20 20.82
C GLU A 59 0.08 15.41 21.34
N LYS A 60 0.29 14.20 21.86
CA LYS A 60 -0.74 13.30 22.42
C LYS A 60 -1.94 13.12 21.48
N PRO A 61 -1.75 12.78 20.22
CA PRO A 61 -2.84 12.61 19.29
C PRO A 61 -3.75 11.45 19.72
N LEU A 62 -5.04 11.56 19.45
CA LEU A 62 -5.99 10.47 19.69
C LEU A 62 -5.62 9.22 18.87
N MET A 63 -5.16 9.45 17.63
CA MET A 63 -4.71 8.39 16.74
C MET A 63 -3.58 8.86 15.82
N VAL A 64 -2.78 7.91 15.37
CA VAL A 64 -1.74 8.09 14.35
C VAL A 64 -2.18 7.33 13.10
N VAL A 65 -2.14 8.00 11.96
CA VAL A 65 -2.50 7.45 10.65
C VAL A 65 -1.27 7.48 9.75
N PRO A 66 -0.60 6.33 9.50
CA PRO A 66 0.48 6.22 8.53
C PRO A 66 -0.03 6.42 7.11
N GLU A 67 0.65 7.26 6.33
CA GLU A 67 0.29 7.53 4.94
C GLU A 67 1.44 7.22 3.98
N ILE A 68 2.67 7.11 4.48
CA ILE A 68 3.85 6.73 3.69
C ILE A 68 4.57 5.52 4.31
N GLU A 69 5.54 4.95 3.57
CA GLU A 69 6.34 3.80 4.03
C GLU A 69 7.53 4.20 4.91
N ALA A 70 8.07 5.42 4.74
CA ALA A 70 9.32 5.83 5.41
C ALA A 70 9.09 6.24 6.87
N ILE A 71 8.61 5.31 7.69
CA ILE A 71 8.24 5.50 9.10
C ILE A 71 8.94 4.43 9.96
N ALA A 72 9.30 4.78 11.20
CA ALA A 72 9.79 3.83 12.20
C ALA A 72 8.63 2.93 12.71
N THR A 73 8.16 1.99 11.89
CA THR A 73 6.98 1.16 12.19
C THR A 73 7.14 0.26 13.40
N ALA A 74 8.39 -0.15 13.72
CA ALA A 74 8.65 -0.89 14.95
C ALA A 74 8.35 -0.02 16.19
N GLU A 75 8.62 1.28 16.11
CA GLU A 75 8.31 2.22 17.18
C GLU A 75 6.80 2.45 17.31
N LEU A 76 6.08 2.54 16.18
CA LEU A 76 4.61 2.61 16.21
C LEU A 76 3.99 1.37 16.87
N GLN A 77 4.54 0.18 16.61
CA GLN A 77 4.08 -1.04 17.30
C GLN A 77 4.35 -1.01 18.80
N ALA A 78 5.51 -0.48 19.22
CA ALA A 78 5.81 -0.33 20.63
C ALA A 78 4.87 0.65 21.32
N LEU A 79 4.65 1.84 20.73
CA LEU A 79 3.72 2.86 21.25
C LEU A 79 2.27 2.35 21.33
N GLU A 80 1.83 1.58 20.35
CA GLU A 80 0.50 0.95 20.36
C GLU A 80 0.42 -0.11 21.46
N ALA A 81 1.45 -0.96 21.62
CA ALA A 81 1.52 -1.98 22.67
C ALA A 81 1.58 -1.38 24.08
N GLU A 82 2.24 -0.26 24.26
CA GLU A 82 2.30 0.52 25.51
C GLU A 82 0.99 1.27 25.80
N GLY A 83 0.07 1.31 24.84
CA GLY A 83 -1.21 2.05 24.97
C GLY A 83 -1.03 3.57 24.91
N VAL A 84 0.07 4.07 24.38
CA VAL A 84 0.36 5.51 24.26
C VAL A 84 -0.52 6.16 23.19
N VAL A 85 -0.73 5.46 22.06
CA VAL A 85 -1.54 5.96 20.96
C VAL A 85 -2.14 4.80 20.16
N LYS A 86 -3.31 5.03 19.56
CA LYS A 86 -3.91 4.11 18.58
C LYS A 86 -3.30 4.37 17.20
N VAL A 87 -2.86 3.31 16.51
CA VAL A 87 -2.41 3.38 15.11
C VAL A 87 -3.51 2.83 14.20
N VAL A 88 -3.82 3.50 13.09
CA VAL A 88 -4.94 3.15 12.21
C VAL A 88 -4.44 3.04 10.75
N PRO A 89 -4.75 1.96 10.02
CA PRO A 89 -5.58 0.82 10.41
C PRO A 89 -5.01 -0.01 11.57
N THR A 90 -3.75 -0.41 11.55
CA THR A 90 -2.97 -1.01 12.66
C THR A 90 -1.47 -0.77 12.44
N ALA A 91 -0.69 -0.71 13.51
CA ALA A 91 0.78 -0.64 13.39
C ALA A 91 1.34 -1.90 12.70
N ARG A 92 0.68 -3.06 12.88
CA ARG A 92 1.03 -4.30 12.19
C ARG A 92 0.83 -4.18 10.67
N ALA A 93 -0.29 -3.62 10.21
CA ALA A 93 -0.55 -3.40 8.78
C ALA A 93 0.52 -2.49 8.18
N ALA A 94 0.81 -1.34 8.80
CA ALA A 94 1.84 -0.42 8.35
C ALA A 94 3.21 -1.12 8.24
N ARG A 95 3.58 -1.95 9.21
CA ARG A 95 4.85 -2.67 9.19
C ARG A 95 4.94 -3.73 8.09
N LEU A 96 3.91 -4.58 7.96
CA LEU A 96 3.92 -5.68 6.98
C LEU A 96 3.92 -5.19 5.53
N THR A 97 3.20 -4.11 5.26
CA THR A 97 3.10 -3.57 3.89
C THR A 97 4.32 -2.73 3.47
N MET A 98 5.14 -2.30 4.41
CA MET A 98 6.46 -1.72 4.12
C MET A 98 7.49 -2.74 3.68
N ASP A 99 7.33 -3.98 4.09
CA ASP A 99 8.25 -5.08 3.86
C ASP A 99 7.63 -6.06 2.84
N ARG A 100 8.15 -6.02 1.61
CA ARG A 100 7.68 -6.95 0.55
C ARG A 100 7.81 -8.41 0.94
N GLU A 101 8.81 -8.76 1.77
CA GLU A 101 8.93 -10.13 2.27
C GLU A 101 7.77 -10.45 3.23
N GLY A 102 7.47 -9.56 4.16
CA GLY A 102 6.40 -9.75 5.13
C GLY A 102 5.04 -9.94 4.47
N ILE A 103 4.67 -9.02 3.57
CA ILE A 103 3.37 -9.09 2.89
C ILE A 103 3.28 -10.25 1.89
N ARG A 104 4.36 -10.57 1.17
CA ARG A 104 4.38 -11.69 0.22
C ARG A 104 4.23 -13.02 0.92
N ARG A 105 4.95 -13.26 2.03
CA ARG A 105 4.80 -14.47 2.83
C ARG A 105 3.41 -14.57 3.48
N LEU A 106 2.87 -13.46 3.97
CA LEU A 106 1.49 -13.43 4.46
C LEU A 106 0.52 -13.91 3.38
N ALA A 107 0.57 -13.31 2.19
CA ALA A 107 -0.35 -13.64 1.11
C ALA A 107 -0.18 -15.09 0.61
N ALA A 108 1.04 -15.50 0.29
CA ALA A 108 1.31 -16.78 -0.34
C ALA A 108 1.33 -17.96 0.64
N GLU A 109 2.01 -17.80 1.79
CA GLU A 109 2.29 -18.91 2.70
C GLU A 109 1.24 -19.03 3.83
N THR A 110 0.75 -17.91 4.36
CA THR A 110 -0.22 -17.90 5.46
C THR A 110 -1.66 -17.97 4.96
N LEU A 111 -1.99 -17.13 3.97
CA LEU A 111 -3.34 -17.03 3.42
C LEU A 111 -3.56 -17.93 2.19
N CYS A 112 -2.50 -18.55 1.66
CA CYS A 112 -2.53 -19.44 0.50
C CYS A 112 -3.21 -18.79 -0.74
N LEU A 113 -3.01 -17.50 -0.92
CA LEU A 113 -3.55 -16.77 -2.07
C LEU A 113 -2.69 -17.00 -3.31
N ALA A 114 -3.31 -16.92 -4.48
CA ALA A 114 -2.58 -16.91 -5.75
C ALA A 114 -1.70 -15.66 -5.83
N THR A 115 -0.39 -15.86 -6.04
CA THR A 115 0.62 -14.82 -6.21
C THR A 115 1.56 -15.21 -7.35
N SER A 116 2.38 -14.30 -7.85
CA SER A 116 3.54 -14.68 -8.67
C SER A 116 4.41 -15.69 -7.93
N PRO A 117 4.98 -16.69 -8.60
CA PRO A 117 6.08 -17.47 -8.01
C PRO A 117 7.20 -16.55 -7.60
N TYR A 118 7.83 -16.76 -6.45
CA TYR A 118 8.83 -15.82 -5.95
C TYR A 118 9.95 -16.51 -5.17
N ARG A 119 11.09 -15.80 -5.04
CA ARG A 119 12.20 -16.14 -4.13
C ARG A 119 12.80 -14.85 -3.56
N PHE A 120 13.37 -14.96 -2.36
CA PHE A 120 14.18 -13.90 -1.75
C PHE A 120 15.64 -14.27 -1.87
N CYS A 121 16.48 -13.32 -2.31
CA CYS A 121 17.90 -13.54 -2.58
C CYS A 121 18.74 -12.48 -1.88
N ASP A 122 19.82 -12.92 -1.24
CA ASP A 122 20.76 -12.05 -0.50
C ASP A 122 22.05 -11.78 -1.30
N SER A 123 22.21 -12.41 -2.48
CA SER A 123 23.32 -12.17 -3.38
C SER A 123 22.91 -12.33 -4.85
N VAL A 124 23.74 -11.83 -5.77
CA VAL A 124 23.50 -11.97 -7.21
C VAL A 124 23.60 -13.44 -7.65
N GLU A 125 24.43 -14.23 -6.99
CA GLU A 125 24.59 -15.65 -7.24
C GLU A 125 23.31 -16.42 -6.84
N GLU A 126 22.73 -16.10 -5.68
CA GLU A 126 21.44 -16.65 -5.27
C GLU A 126 20.32 -16.23 -6.23
N LEU A 127 20.32 -14.97 -6.67
CA LEU A 127 19.36 -14.48 -7.66
C LEU A 127 19.44 -15.27 -8.96
N GLN A 128 20.64 -15.46 -9.51
CA GLN A 128 20.85 -16.25 -10.71
C GLN A 128 20.40 -17.71 -10.50
N ALA A 129 20.79 -18.31 -9.36
CA ALA A 129 20.42 -19.69 -9.04
C ALA A 129 18.91 -19.88 -8.90
N ALA A 130 18.20 -18.92 -8.29
CA ALA A 130 16.74 -18.94 -8.16
C ALA A 130 16.03 -18.82 -9.52
N ILE A 131 16.56 -17.99 -10.42
CA ILE A 131 15.98 -17.84 -11.76
C ILE A 131 16.18 -19.12 -12.57
N ASP A 132 17.37 -19.71 -12.54
CA ASP A 132 17.76 -20.89 -13.33
C ASP A 132 17.33 -22.21 -12.69
N GLY A 133 16.94 -22.23 -11.41
CA GLY A 133 16.58 -23.45 -10.66
C GLY A 133 17.80 -24.30 -10.28
N THR A 134 19.00 -23.73 -10.23
CA THR A 134 20.25 -24.46 -9.91
C THR A 134 20.45 -24.63 -8.40
N ASP A 135 19.62 -24.01 -7.58
CA ASP A 135 19.55 -24.16 -6.12
C ASP A 135 18.75 -25.40 -5.67
N GLY A 136 18.25 -26.20 -6.60
CA GLY A 136 17.42 -27.38 -6.34
C GLY A 136 15.93 -27.07 -6.19
N SER A 137 15.51 -25.82 -6.32
CA SER A 137 14.10 -25.42 -6.35
C SER A 137 13.56 -25.34 -7.80
N ALA A 138 12.24 -25.22 -7.94
CA ALA A 138 11.65 -24.92 -9.24
C ALA A 138 12.15 -23.56 -9.74
N PRO A 139 12.62 -23.43 -11.01
CA PRO A 139 13.11 -22.17 -11.54
C PRO A 139 12.01 -21.12 -11.60
N ILE A 140 12.37 -19.87 -11.29
CA ILE A 140 11.49 -18.72 -11.57
C ILE A 140 11.37 -18.52 -13.09
N GLY A 141 12.46 -18.69 -13.83
CA GLY A 141 12.51 -18.55 -15.27
C GLY A 141 12.56 -17.11 -15.76
N TYR A 142 12.62 -16.98 -17.09
CA TYR A 142 12.58 -15.69 -17.79
C TYR A 142 11.28 -15.57 -18.62
N PRO A 143 10.67 -14.37 -18.73
CA PRO A 143 11.06 -13.16 -18.01
C PRO A 143 10.68 -13.21 -16.53
N CYS A 144 11.38 -12.40 -15.71
CA CYS A 144 11.03 -12.23 -14.30
C CYS A 144 11.24 -10.78 -13.85
N ILE A 145 10.71 -10.45 -12.67
CA ILE A 145 10.82 -9.10 -12.09
C ILE A 145 11.66 -9.18 -10.82
N VAL A 146 12.63 -8.28 -10.70
CA VAL A 146 13.43 -8.12 -9.48
C VAL A 146 13.11 -6.80 -8.83
N LYS A 147 12.90 -6.81 -7.51
CA LYS A 147 12.59 -5.63 -6.71
C LYS A 147 13.40 -5.65 -5.41
N PRO A 148 13.89 -4.51 -4.90
CA PRO A 148 14.36 -4.43 -3.51
C PRO A 148 13.23 -4.80 -2.54
N VAL A 149 13.57 -5.49 -1.44
CA VAL A 149 12.56 -5.85 -0.41
C VAL A 149 11.94 -4.60 0.20
N MET A 150 12.71 -3.51 0.34
CA MET A 150 12.23 -2.24 0.86
C MET A 150 12.43 -1.11 -0.15
N SER A 151 11.43 -0.87 -0.96
CA SER A 151 11.34 0.27 -1.87
C SER A 151 9.87 0.57 -2.19
N SER A 152 9.59 1.78 -2.70
CA SER A 152 8.26 2.20 -3.17
C SER A 152 8.37 2.84 -4.55
N SER A 153 7.24 3.00 -5.23
CA SER A 153 7.13 3.70 -6.52
C SER A 153 8.10 3.14 -7.57
N GLY A 154 8.19 1.82 -7.70
CA GLY A 154 9.00 1.16 -8.73
C GLY A 154 10.52 1.34 -8.63
N LYS A 155 11.03 2.08 -7.62
CA LYS A 155 12.48 2.35 -7.49
C LYS A 155 13.26 1.08 -7.26
N GLY A 156 14.28 0.85 -8.12
CA GLY A 156 15.11 -0.35 -8.11
C GLY A 156 14.43 -1.60 -8.70
N GLN A 157 13.23 -1.47 -9.28
CA GLN A 157 12.55 -2.57 -9.97
C GLN A 157 13.08 -2.72 -11.38
N SER A 158 13.33 -3.96 -11.80
CA SER A 158 13.75 -4.30 -13.17
C SER A 158 13.04 -5.54 -13.66
N LYS A 159 12.70 -5.56 -14.95
CA LYS A 159 12.35 -6.76 -15.69
C LYS A 159 13.64 -7.39 -16.23
N ILE A 160 13.80 -8.67 -16.03
CA ILE A 160 14.93 -9.47 -16.54
C ILE A 160 14.39 -10.38 -17.63
N ASP A 161 14.85 -10.17 -18.85
CA ASP A 161 14.45 -10.98 -20.01
C ASP A 161 15.47 -12.08 -20.31
N THR A 162 16.75 -11.88 -19.97
CA THR A 162 17.85 -12.82 -20.26
C THR A 162 18.85 -12.91 -19.09
N PRO A 163 19.66 -13.98 -19.02
CA PRO A 163 20.72 -14.09 -18.01
C PRO A 163 21.71 -12.92 -17.98
N ALA A 164 21.93 -12.25 -19.11
CA ALA A 164 22.85 -11.12 -19.20
C ALA A 164 22.36 -9.89 -18.40
N ASP A 165 21.06 -9.79 -18.12
CA ASP A 165 20.44 -8.65 -17.45
C ASP A 165 20.52 -8.76 -15.92
N VAL A 166 20.77 -9.96 -15.37
CA VAL A 166 20.67 -10.28 -13.92
C VAL A 166 21.56 -9.38 -13.08
N LYS A 167 22.83 -9.22 -13.47
CA LYS A 167 23.77 -8.39 -12.70
C LYS A 167 23.35 -6.91 -12.71
N THR A 168 22.93 -6.40 -13.85
CA THR A 168 22.48 -5.01 -13.99
C THR A 168 21.24 -4.74 -13.15
N ALA A 169 20.29 -5.68 -13.16
CA ALA A 169 19.08 -5.59 -12.34
C ALA A 169 19.38 -5.64 -10.84
N TRP A 170 20.32 -6.51 -10.43
CA TRP A 170 20.80 -6.55 -9.04
C TRP A 170 21.42 -5.23 -8.62
N ASP A 171 22.37 -4.71 -9.39
CA ASP A 171 23.06 -3.45 -9.07
C ASP A 171 22.07 -2.28 -8.99
N TYR A 172 21.09 -2.24 -9.88
CA TYR A 172 20.02 -1.23 -9.83
C TYR A 172 19.11 -1.38 -8.62
N ALA A 173 18.75 -2.61 -8.25
CA ALA A 173 17.96 -2.87 -7.04
C ALA A 173 18.71 -2.44 -5.77
N MET A 174 20.03 -2.68 -5.71
CA MET A 174 20.87 -2.24 -4.58
C MET A 174 20.97 -0.72 -4.48
N ALA A 175 21.03 -0.02 -5.61
CA ALA A 175 21.07 1.44 -5.65
C ALA A 175 19.72 2.08 -5.29
N GLY A 176 18.60 1.42 -5.61
CA GLY A 176 17.22 1.90 -5.36
C GLY A 176 16.65 1.55 -3.99
N GLY A 177 17.27 0.64 -3.26
CA GLY A 177 16.82 0.18 -1.94
C GLY A 177 16.98 1.24 -0.85
N ARG A 178 16.02 1.30 0.07
CA ARG A 178 16.04 2.27 1.21
C ARG A 178 16.83 1.78 2.43
N VAL A 179 17.29 0.55 2.44
CA VAL A 179 18.02 -0.07 3.57
C VAL A 179 19.27 -0.76 3.08
N ALA A 180 20.36 -0.60 3.82
CA ALA A 180 21.71 -1.11 3.51
C ALA A 180 21.84 -2.66 3.49
N LYS A 181 20.77 -3.43 3.72
CA LYS A 181 20.78 -4.88 3.57
C LYS A 181 20.34 -5.23 2.15
N GLY A 182 21.30 -5.65 1.35
CA GLY A 182 21.13 -6.06 -0.03
C GLY A 182 20.31 -7.33 -0.19
N ARG A 183 18.95 -7.22 -0.06
CA ARG A 183 18.01 -8.33 -0.26
C ARG A 183 16.98 -7.92 -1.30
N VAL A 184 16.75 -8.81 -2.25
CA VAL A 184 15.75 -8.63 -3.30
C VAL A 184 14.71 -9.73 -3.25
N ILE A 185 13.54 -9.45 -3.82
CA ILE A 185 12.59 -10.46 -4.26
C ILE A 185 12.71 -10.59 -5.79
N VAL A 186 12.77 -11.82 -6.27
CA VAL A 186 12.55 -12.15 -7.69
C VAL A 186 11.19 -12.81 -7.83
N GLU A 187 10.40 -12.33 -8.78
CA GLU A 187 9.04 -12.78 -9.05
C GLU A 187 8.91 -13.23 -10.51
N GLY A 188 8.28 -14.39 -10.74
CA GLY A 188 7.92 -14.81 -12.08
C GLY A 188 6.98 -13.78 -12.73
N PHE A 189 7.22 -13.49 -13.98
CA PHE A 189 6.38 -12.56 -14.73
C PHE A 189 4.99 -13.17 -14.97
N ILE A 190 3.94 -12.44 -14.59
CA ILE A 190 2.56 -12.77 -14.91
C ILE A 190 2.20 -12.06 -16.22
N ASP A 191 1.85 -12.81 -17.24
CA ASP A 191 1.31 -12.29 -18.49
C ASP A 191 -0.19 -12.02 -18.29
N PHE A 192 -0.51 -10.85 -17.70
CA PHE A 192 -1.86 -10.44 -17.38
C PHE A 192 -2.50 -9.60 -18.50
N ASP A 193 -3.83 -9.60 -18.56
CA ASP A 193 -4.59 -8.77 -19.50
C ASP A 193 -4.64 -7.31 -19.03
N TYR A 194 -4.82 -7.11 -17.72
CA TYR A 194 -4.82 -5.79 -17.07
C TYR A 194 -4.58 -5.92 -15.57
N GLU A 195 -4.19 -4.81 -14.98
CA GLU A 195 -4.00 -4.63 -13.53
C GLU A 195 -5.12 -3.77 -12.97
N ILE A 196 -5.55 -4.06 -11.75
CA ILE A 196 -6.53 -3.26 -11.03
C ILE A 196 -6.04 -2.90 -9.63
N THR A 197 -6.51 -1.75 -9.15
CA THR A 197 -6.58 -1.47 -7.72
C THR A 197 -8.02 -1.67 -7.25
N LEU A 198 -8.22 -2.57 -6.28
CA LEU A 198 -9.50 -2.76 -5.61
C LEU A 198 -9.47 -2.05 -4.25
N LEU A 199 -10.02 -0.84 -4.20
CA LEU A 199 -10.17 -0.12 -2.93
C LEU A 199 -11.13 -0.89 -2.04
N THR A 200 -10.61 -1.33 -0.90
CA THR A 200 -11.30 -2.17 0.08
C THR A 200 -11.40 -1.42 1.39
N VAL A 201 -12.62 -1.19 1.85
CA VAL A 201 -12.88 -0.39 3.05
C VAL A 201 -13.37 -1.30 4.17
N ARG A 202 -12.67 -1.31 5.28
CA ARG A 202 -13.10 -1.95 6.52
C ARG A 202 -13.72 -0.90 7.41
N ALA A 203 -15.00 -0.99 7.65
CA ALA A 203 -15.74 -0.01 8.44
C ALA A 203 -16.65 -0.69 9.47
N ARG A 204 -16.94 0.02 10.56
CA ARG A 204 -17.80 -0.49 11.61
C ARG A 204 -19.28 -0.31 11.25
N GLY A 205 -20.01 -1.41 11.21
CA GLY A 205 -21.45 -1.42 10.99
C GLY A 205 -22.24 -0.90 12.22
N ALA A 206 -23.53 -0.75 12.05
CA ALA A 206 -24.42 -0.27 13.09
C ALA A 206 -24.51 -1.22 14.32
N ASP A 207 -24.26 -2.50 14.12
CA ASP A 207 -24.18 -3.53 15.15
C ASP A 207 -22.82 -3.57 15.86
N GLY A 208 -21.86 -2.73 15.44
CA GLY A 208 -20.50 -2.68 15.95
C GLY A 208 -19.53 -3.70 15.33
N ALA A 209 -20.02 -4.60 14.47
CA ALA A 209 -19.17 -5.49 13.70
C ALA A 209 -18.35 -4.72 12.64
N ILE A 210 -17.26 -5.29 12.18
CA ILE A 210 -16.48 -4.71 11.07
C ILE A 210 -16.89 -5.41 9.79
N ASP A 211 -17.45 -4.63 8.88
CA ASP A 211 -17.83 -5.05 7.54
C ASP A 211 -16.76 -4.64 6.53
N THR A 212 -16.63 -5.43 5.47
CA THR A 212 -15.77 -5.14 4.32
C THR A 212 -16.61 -4.67 3.15
N HIS A 213 -16.32 -3.46 2.67
CA HIS A 213 -16.95 -2.84 1.51
C HIS A 213 -15.94 -2.72 0.39
N PHE A 214 -16.39 -2.88 -0.85
CA PHE A 214 -15.55 -2.75 -2.03
C PHE A 214 -16.04 -1.59 -2.89
N CYS A 215 -15.11 -0.76 -3.37
CA CYS A 215 -15.40 0.17 -4.46
C CYS A 215 -15.47 -0.59 -5.79
N GLU A 216 -16.02 0.04 -6.82
CA GLU A 216 -15.86 -0.48 -8.18
C GLU A 216 -14.37 -0.56 -8.54
N PRO A 217 -13.92 -1.61 -9.24
CA PRO A 217 -12.51 -1.78 -9.60
C PRO A 217 -11.97 -0.58 -10.38
N ILE A 218 -10.73 -0.21 -10.06
CA ILE A 218 -10.00 0.85 -10.75
C ILE A 218 -8.97 0.19 -11.67
N GLY A 219 -9.11 0.40 -12.99
CA GLY A 219 -8.05 0.09 -13.93
C GLY A 219 -7.01 1.20 -13.94
N HIS A 220 -5.76 0.86 -14.12
CA HIS A 220 -4.69 1.86 -14.20
C HIS A 220 -3.60 1.46 -15.17
N ARG A 221 -2.79 2.44 -15.54
CA ARG A 221 -1.60 2.26 -16.35
C ARG A 221 -0.39 2.83 -15.63
N GLN A 222 0.67 2.04 -15.58
CA GLN A 222 1.98 2.44 -15.09
C GLN A 222 2.98 2.50 -16.26
N VAL A 223 3.95 3.40 -16.17
CA VAL A 223 5.07 3.48 -17.11
C VAL A 223 6.35 3.48 -16.29
N SER A 224 7.19 2.48 -16.49
CA SER A 224 8.45 2.31 -15.72
C SER A 224 8.25 2.24 -14.20
N GLY A 225 7.08 1.77 -13.76
CA GLY A 225 6.70 1.68 -12.35
C GLY A 225 6.06 2.94 -11.76
N ASP A 226 5.96 4.01 -12.55
CA ASP A 226 5.25 5.24 -12.13
C ASP A 226 3.80 5.21 -12.62
N TYR A 227 2.87 5.58 -11.74
CA TYR A 227 1.46 5.77 -12.05
C TYR A 227 1.27 6.89 -13.07
N VAL A 228 0.51 6.65 -14.12
CA VAL A 228 0.27 7.63 -15.19
C VAL A 228 -1.21 8.01 -15.29
N GLU A 229 -2.09 7.02 -15.31
CA GLU A 229 -3.53 7.25 -15.44
C GLU A 229 -4.33 6.11 -14.81
N SER A 230 -5.55 6.41 -14.36
CA SER A 230 -6.52 5.44 -13.88
C SER A 230 -7.93 5.77 -14.38
N TRP A 231 -8.80 4.78 -14.39
CA TRP A 231 -10.21 4.90 -14.76
C TRP A 231 -11.08 4.01 -13.88
N GLN A 232 -12.32 4.43 -13.67
CA GLN A 232 -13.30 3.71 -12.88
C GLN A 232 -14.70 3.84 -13.51
N PRO A 233 -15.45 2.72 -13.67
CA PRO A 233 -15.09 1.36 -13.29
C PRO A 233 -14.23 0.64 -14.34
N GLN A 234 -13.31 -0.23 -13.92
CA GLN A 234 -12.71 -1.24 -14.79
C GLN A 234 -13.68 -2.40 -14.95
N ARG A 235 -14.06 -2.71 -16.17
CA ARG A 235 -14.94 -3.86 -16.45
C ARG A 235 -14.19 -5.17 -16.22
N MET A 236 -14.84 -6.09 -15.54
CA MET A 236 -14.35 -7.43 -15.23
C MET A 236 -15.45 -8.46 -15.48
N THR A 237 -15.07 -9.72 -15.65
CA THR A 237 -16.06 -10.80 -15.60
C THR A 237 -16.60 -10.93 -14.15
N PRO A 238 -17.84 -11.37 -13.95
CA PRO A 238 -18.39 -11.55 -12.60
C PRO A 238 -17.54 -12.50 -11.75
N LEU A 239 -16.93 -13.53 -12.35
CA LEU A 239 -16.09 -14.50 -11.65
C LEU A 239 -14.74 -13.89 -11.23
N ALA A 240 -14.10 -13.12 -12.12
CA ALA A 240 -12.86 -12.39 -11.78
C ALA A 240 -13.11 -11.38 -10.67
N LEU A 241 -14.22 -10.63 -10.71
CA LEU A 241 -14.58 -9.68 -9.65
C LEU A 241 -14.80 -10.40 -8.31
N GLN A 242 -15.52 -11.51 -8.29
CA GLN A 242 -15.73 -12.29 -7.08
C GLN A 242 -14.40 -12.80 -6.48
N ARG A 243 -13.48 -13.28 -7.33
CA ARG A 243 -12.15 -13.73 -6.90
C ARG A 243 -11.31 -12.58 -6.37
N ALA A 244 -11.33 -11.43 -7.05
CA ALA A 244 -10.64 -10.22 -6.61
C ALA A 244 -11.11 -9.77 -5.22
N GLN A 245 -12.42 -9.72 -5.00
CA GLN A 245 -13.01 -9.38 -3.70
C GLN A 245 -12.67 -10.40 -2.61
N ALA A 246 -12.62 -11.69 -2.94
CA ALA A 246 -12.23 -12.73 -1.98
C ALA A 246 -10.77 -12.58 -1.54
N ILE A 247 -9.85 -12.33 -2.48
CA ILE A 247 -8.43 -12.07 -2.20
C ILE A 247 -8.28 -10.81 -1.35
N ALA A 248 -8.89 -9.70 -1.78
CA ALA A 248 -8.81 -8.43 -1.07
C ALA A 248 -9.37 -8.53 0.36
N LYS A 249 -10.50 -9.23 0.54
CA LYS A 249 -11.07 -9.47 1.86
C LYS A 249 -10.12 -10.27 2.75
N ALA A 250 -9.55 -11.36 2.25
CA ALA A 250 -8.67 -12.22 3.04
C ALA A 250 -7.43 -11.46 3.55
N VAL A 251 -6.80 -10.67 2.68
CA VAL A 251 -5.62 -9.87 3.04
C VAL A 251 -5.97 -8.78 4.04
N THR A 252 -7.05 -8.02 3.80
CA THR A 252 -7.42 -6.89 4.65
C THR A 252 -7.99 -7.36 5.99
N ASP A 253 -8.67 -8.50 6.05
CA ASP A 253 -9.11 -9.11 7.31
C ASP A 253 -7.91 -9.50 8.20
N ASP A 254 -6.84 -10.05 7.61
CA ASP A 254 -5.64 -10.38 8.37
C ASP A 254 -4.87 -9.14 8.81
N LEU A 255 -4.63 -8.19 7.90
CA LEU A 255 -3.95 -6.92 8.22
C LEU A 255 -4.71 -6.10 9.27
N GLY A 256 -6.04 -6.20 9.27
CA GLY A 256 -6.91 -5.53 10.24
C GLY A 256 -6.94 -6.15 11.64
N ARG A 257 -6.18 -7.22 11.89
CA ARG A 257 -6.06 -7.79 13.25
C ARG A 257 -5.20 -6.89 14.12
N GLY A 258 -5.80 -6.42 15.22
CA GLY A 258 -5.10 -5.65 16.25
C GLY A 258 -4.13 -6.49 17.08
N LEU A 259 -3.51 -5.87 18.09
CA LEU A 259 -2.45 -6.48 18.92
C LEU A 259 -2.81 -7.80 19.59
N GLN A 260 -4.06 -8.03 19.91
CA GLN A 260 -4.55 -9.28 20.55
C GLN A 260 -5.37 -10.15 19.59
N GLY A 261 -5.20 -9.97 18.28
CA GLY A 261 -5.94 -10.71 17.27
C GLY A 261 -7.40 -10.25 17.11
N GLN A 262 -7.81 -9.20 17.78
CA GLN A 262 -9.16 -8.64 17.67
C GLN A 262 -9.31 -7.91 16.32
N PRO A 263 -10.50 -7.98 15.69
CA PRO A 263 -10.78 -7.20 14.49
C PRO A 263 -10.82 -5.70 14.88
N ASP A 264 -9.83 -4.93 14.44
CA ASP A 264 -9.78 -3.49 14.70
C ASP A 264 -9.56 -2.71 13.39
N GLY A 265 -8.55 -2.89 12.67
CA GLY A 265 -8.08 -2.24 11.46
C GLY A 265 -9.12 -1.64 10.49
N CYS A 266 -9.98 -0.73 10.99
CA CYS A 266 -10.86 0.08 10.16
C CYS A 266 -10.04 1.08 9.34
N GLY A 267 -10.41 1.25 8.08
CA GLY A 267 -9.73 2.14 7.15
C GLY A 267 -9.88 1.65 5.72
N LEU A 268 -9.25 2.33 4.81
CA LEU A 268 -9.19 1.98 3.41
C LEU A 268 -7.86 1.27 3.10
N TYR A 269 -7.94 0.28 2.22
CA TYR A 269 -6.80 -0.48 1.71
C TYR A 269 -6.86 -0.48 0.19
N GLY A 270 -5.77 -0.10 -0.47
CA GLY A 270 -5.57 -0.26 -1.90
C GLY A 270 -4.97 -1.62 -2.20
N VAL A 271 -5.75 -2.55 -2.76
CA VAL A 271 -5.29 -3.90 -3.09
C VAL A 271 -5.04 -4.00 -4.59
N GLU A 272 -3.80 -4.23 -4.98
CA GLU A 272 -3.39 -4.38 -6.38
C GLU A 272 -3.43 -5.85 -6.80
N LEU A 273 -4.04 -6.10 -7.97
CA LEU A 273 -4.32 -7.44 -8.47
C LEU A 273 -4.05 -7.51 -9.97
N PHE A 274 -3.40 -8.60 -10.41
CA PHE A 274 -3.27 -8.95 -11.82
C PHE A 274 -4.44 -9.81 -12.27
N ILE A 275 -4.97 -9.53 -13.47
CA ILE A 275 -6.14 -10.20 -14.02
C ILE A 275 -5.81 -10.78 -15.39
N LYS A 276 -6.13 -12.08 -15.59
CA LYS A 276 -6.10 -12.74 -16.90
C LYS A 276 -7.33 -13.59 -17.07
N GLY A 277 -8.25 -13.16 -17.93
CA GLY A 277 -9.56 -13.78 -18.03
C GLY A 277 -10.28 -13.80 -16.68
N ASP A 278 -10.51 -14.99 -16.13
CA ASP A 278 -11.10 -15.17 -14.80
C ASP A 278 -10.04 -15.38 -13.69
N GLU A 279 -8.78 -15.53 -14.04
CA GLU A 279 -7.72 -15.73 -13.05
C GLU A 279 -7.28 -14.41 -12.44
N VAL A 280 -7.02 -14.44 -11.11
CA VAL A 280 -6.67 -13.27 -10.31
C VAL A 280 -5.50 -13.61 -9.40
N TRP A 281 -4.46 -12.78 -9.42
CA TRP A 281 -3.29 -12.90 -8.54
C TRP A 281 -3.13 -11.66 -7.69
N PHE A 282 -2.79 -11.88 -6.43
CA PHE A 282 -2.39 -10.80 -5.52
C PHE A 282 -1.01 -10.25 -5.92
N SER A 283 -0.94 -8.94 -6.07
CA SER A 283 0.30 -8.20 -6.33
C SER A 283 0.81 -7.51 -5.08
N GLU A 284 0.10 -6.50 -4.59
CA GLU A 284 0.49 -5.67 -3.45
C GLU A 284 -0.73 -5.16 -2.69
N VAL A 285 -0.52 -4.61 -1.48
CA VAL A 285 -1.56 -3.91 -0.71
C VAL A 285 -0.97 -2.75 0.07
N SER A 286 -1.67 -1.62 0.04
CA SER A 286 -1.37 -0.43 0.85
C SER A 286 -2.50 -0.22 1.86
N PRO A 287 -2.21 -0.08 3.18
CA PRO A 287 -3.24 0.12 4.21
C PRO A 287 -3.62 1.61 4.34
N ARG A 288 -3.85 2.27 3.22
CA ARG A 288 -4.08 3.71 3.09
C ARG A 288 -4.63 4.05 1.70
N PRO A 289 -5.06 5.31 1.45
CA PRO A 289 -5.35 5.79 0.10
C PRO A 289 -4.21 5.53 -0.89
N HIS A 290 -4.58 5.29 -2.13
CA HIS A 290 -3.69 4.87 -3.22
C HIS A 290 -3.73 5.88 -4.36
N ASP A 291 -2.59 6.15 -5.00
CA ASP A 291 -2.51 7.14 -6.09
C ASP A 291 -3.47 6.85 -7.25
N THR A 292 -3.68 5.57 -7.58
CA THR A 292 -4.69 5.18 -8.57
C THR A 292 -6.11 5.54 -8.15
N GLY A 293 -6.37 5.66 -6.86
CA GLY A 293 -7.65 6.01 -6.26
C GLY A 293 -8.00 7.51 -6.36
N LEU A 294 -7.08 8.37 -6.81
CA LEU A 294 -7.38 9.78 -7.10
C LEU A 294 -8.59 9.95 -8.04
N VAL A 295 -8.84 8.98 -8.91
CA VAL A 295 -10.02 8.96 -9.79
C VAL A 295 -11.33 9.01 -9.00
N THR A 296 -11.36 8.54 -7.75
CA THR A 296 -12.56 8.54 -6.90
C THR A 296 -13.05 9.96 -6.55
N LEU A 297 -12.18 10.97 -6.63
CA LEU A 297 -12.58 12.38 -6.45
C LEU A 297 -13.65 12.82 -7.46
N CYS A 298 -13.70 12.21 -8.65
CA CYS A 298 -14.70 12.53 -9.65
C CYS A 298 -15.71 11.41 -9.91
N THR A 299 -15.45 10.17 -9.49
CA THR A 299 -16.28 9.01 -9.85
C THR A 299 -17.19 8.51 -8.73
N GLN A 300 -16.88 8.81 -7.47
CA GLN A 300 -17.64 8.32 -6.31
C GLN A 300 -18.34 9.46 -5.54
N TRP A 301 -19.34 9.11 -4.73
CA TRP A 301 -19.96 10.07 -3.80
C TRP A 301 -19.05 10.38 -2.62
N GLN A 302 -18.33 9.36 -2.13
CA GLN A 302 -17.27 9.49 -1.14
C GLN A 302 -15.96 9.07 -1.79
N SER A 303 -15.03 10.00 -1.92
CA SER A 303 -13.70 9.71 -2.42
C SER A 303 -12.97 8.71 -1.50
N GLU A 304 -11.91 8.09 -1.98
CA GLU A 304 -11.09 7.19 -1.15
C GLU A 304 -10.62 7.86 0.15
N PHE A 305 -10.35 9.17 0.12
CA PHE A 305 -9.94 9.95 1.29
C PHE A 305 -11.07 10.10 2.29
N GLU A 306 -12.29 10.37 1.81
CA GLU A 306 -13.49 10.44 2.66
C GLU A 306 -13.85 9.08 3.22
N LEU A 307 -13.76 8.01 2.40
CA LEU A 307 -13.97 6.63 2.85
C LEU A 307 -12.98 6.25 3.95
N HIS A 308 -11.70 6.60 3.78
CA HIS A 308 -10.68 6.36 4.79
C HIS A 308 -10.96 7.13 6.08
N ALA A 309 -11.20 8.45 5.98
CA ALA A 309 -11.52 9.29 7.13
C ALA A 309 -12.76 8.79 7.89
N ARG A 310 -13.84 8.44 7.18
CA ARG A 310 -15.05 7.92 7.78
C ARG A 310 -14.85 6.57 8.47
N ALA A 311 -14.16 5.65 7.80
CA ALA A 311 -13.89 4.32 8.34
C ALA A 311 -13.08 4.38 9.65
N ILE A 312 -12.01 5.17 9.70
CA ILE A 312 -11.18 5.31 10.91
C ILE A 312 -11.90 6.03 12.07
N LEU A 313 -12.90 6.85 11.77
CA LEU A 313 -13.75 7.53 12.75
C LEU A 313 -14.96 6.70 13.15
N GLY A 314 -15.18 5.52 12.58
CA GLY A 314 -16.35 4.67 12.85
C GLY A 314 -17.65 5.23 12.29
N LEU A 315 -17.58 6.03 11.22
CA LEU A 315 -18.73 6.59 10.53
C LEU A 315 -19.17 5.68 9.37
N PRO A 316 -20.47 5.70 8.98
CA PRO A 316 -20.95 4.94 7.82
C PRO A 316 -20.23 5.32 6.54
N VAL A 317 -19.96 4.34 5.67
CA VAL A 317 -19.30 4.51 4.40
C VAL A 317 -20.25 4.19 3.23
N ASP A 318 -20.06 4.88 2.11
CA ASP A 318 -20.78 4.64 0.85
C ASP A 318 -19.77 4.52 -0.29
N THR A 319 -19.56 3.30 -0.79
CA THR A 319 -18.63 2.98 -1.88
C THR A 319 -19.26 3.07 -3.26
N SER A 320 -20.48 3.60 -3.36
CA SER A 320 -21.21 3.65 -4.63
C SER A 320 -20.60 4.61 -5.65
N LEU A 321 -20.63 4.16 -6.90
CA LEU A 321 -20.19 4.95 -8.03
C LEU A 321 -21.22 6.05 -8.33
N ARG A 322 -20.75 7.26 -8.61
CA ARG A 322 -21.56 8.39 -9.08
C ARG A 322 -21.62 8.43 -10.60
N ASN A 323 -20.47 8.28 -11.24
CA ASN A 323 -20.30 8.27 -12.68
C ASN A 323 -18.97 7.61 -13.07
N ALA A 324 -18.84 7.17 -14.30
CA ALA A 324 -17.55 6.75 -14.82
C ALA A 324 -16.65 7.97 -15.04
N GLY A 325 -15.33 7.78 -14.86
CA GLY A 325 -14.35 8.83 -15.04
C GLY A 325 -12.92 8.30 -15.14
N ALA A 326 -11.99 9.23 -15.37
CA ALA A 326 -10.56 8.94 -15.43
C ALA A 326 -9.76 10.05 -14.76
N SER A 327 -8.57 9.71 -14.31
CA SER A 327 -7.57 10.60 -13.73
C SER A 327 -6.23 10.37 -14.43
N ALA A 328 -5.44 11.42 -14.61
CA ALA A 328 -4.09 11.32 -15.14
C ALA A 328 -3.16 12.29 -14.41
N VAL A 329 -1.91 11.87 -14.24
CA VAL A 329 -0.87 12.68 -13.61
C VAL A 329 -0.18 13.54 -14.64
N ILE A 330 -0.02 14.83 -14.33
CA ILE A 330 0.84 15.76 -15.07
C ILE A 330 2.09 15.95 -14.21
N TYR A 331 3.21 15.38 -14.63
CA TYR A 331 4.47 15.58 -13.95
C TYR A 331 5.01 16.98 -14.22
N GLY A 332 5.30 17.73 -13.16
CA GLY A 332 5.95 19.02 -13.25
C GLY A 332 7.46 18.93 -13.54
N GLY A 333 8.09 20.06 -13.85
CA GLY A 333 9.55 20.13 -14.02
C GLY A 333 10.07 19.63 -15.37
N VAL A 334 9.21 19.53 -16.36
CA VAL A 334 9.59 19.35 -17.77
C VAL A 334 9.72 20.75 -18.37
N ASP A 335 10.93 21.26 -18.45
CA ASP A 335 11.26 22.47 -19.22
C ASP A 335 11.29 22.17 -20.73
#